data_0c7152b90a4f817db93f65a4b3ecb7ec
#
_entry.id   0c7152b90a4f817db93f65a4b3ecb7ec
#
_cell.length_a   1.000
_cell.length_b   1.000
_cell.length_c   1.000
_cell.angle_alpha   90.00
_cell.angle_beta   90.00
_cell.angle_gamma   90.00
#
_symmetry.space_group_name_H-M   'P 1'
#
loop_
_entity.id
_entity.type
_entity.pdbx_description
1 polymer ?
#
loop_
_entity_poly.entity_id
_entity_poly.type
_entity_poly.pdbx_seq_one_letter_code
_entity_poly.pdbx_strand_id
1 'polypeptide(L)'
;MKIRTPVVAAALYLAAALPAFAQQAPSLYKRLGGYDAIAAVTDDFLGRLSTDTQFSRFFGGHSADSIKQLRQHVVDQLCAATGGPCVYTGRPMKTSHAGLGITEKDWDASVKDLVATLDKFSVPAKEKDEVLTMVSTLKKDIVEKP
;
A
#
# COMPACT_ATOMS: atom_id res chain seq x y z
N MET A 1 61.24 -51.64 31.70
CA MET A 1 61.10 -50.45 30.88
C MET A 1 59.65 -50.43 30.38
N LYS A 2 58.75 -49.66 31.02
CA LYS A 2 57.29 -49.58 30.71
C LYS A 2 57.01 -48.37 29.83
N ILE A 3 56.63 -48.60 28.59
CA ILE A 3 56.29 -47.61 27.62
C ILE A 3 54.81 -47.22 27.87
N ARG A 4 54.53 -45.98 28.26
CA ARG A 4 53.20 -45.41 28.40
C ARG A 4 52.82 -44.68 27.09
N THR A 5 51.86 -45.22 26.40
CA THR A 5 51.23 -44.57 25.23
C THR A 5 50.26 -43.51 25.70
N PRO A 6 50.27 -42.26 25.17
CA PRO A 6 49.23 -41.28 25.46
C PRO A 6 48.02 -41.52 24.56
N VAL A 7 46.84 -41.61 25.18
CA VAL A 7 45.53 -41.61 24.50
C VAL A 7 45.18 -40.18 24.15
N VAL A 8 45.19 -39.85 22.86
CA VAL A 8 44.72 -38.57 22.36
C VAL A 8 43.22 -38.65 22.21
N ALA A 9 42.46 -38.00 23.09
CA ALA A 9 41.02 -37.86 22.97
C ALA A 9 40.71 -36.78 21.95
N ALA A 10 40.23 -37.16 20.75
CA ALA A 10 39.71 -36.24 19.75
C ALA A 10 38.29 -35.83 20.15
N ALA A 11 38.11 -34.59 20.61
CA ALA A 11 36.79 -34.01 20.84
C ALA A 11 36.18 -33.55 19.50
N LEU A 12 35.17 -34.27 19.01
CA LEU A 12 34.35 -33.82 17.88
C LEU A 12 33.42 -32.70 18.34
N TYR A 13 33.71 -31.46 17.94
CA TYR A 13 32.79 -30.35 18.05
C TYR A 13 31.72 -30.48 16.96
N LEU A 14 30.52 -30.91 17.33
CA LEU A 14 29.33 -30.90 16.48
C LEU A 14 28.80 -29.47 16.46
N ALA A 15 29.19 -28.70 15.45
CA ALA A 15 28.62 -27.38 15.23
C ALA A 15 27.15 -27.52 14.78
N ALA A 16 26.20 -27.34 15.69
CA ALA A 16 24.79 -27.26 15.37
C ALA A 16 24.53 -25.98 14.57
N ALA A 17 24.37 -26.06 13.24
CA ALA A 17 23.92 -25.02 12.39
C ALA A 17 22.45 -24.72 12.74
N LEU A 18 22.17 -23.64 13.49
CA LEU A 18 20.83 -23.14 13.71
C LEU A 18 20.29 -22.62 12.37
N PRO A 19 19.07 -22.99 11.96
CA PRO A 19 18.46 -22.41 10.78
C PRO A 19 18.30 -20.90 11.00
N ALA A 20 18.95 -20.09 10.16
CA ALA A 20 18.71 -18.67 10.09
C ALA A 20 17.28 -18.48 9.57
N PHE A 21 16.34 -18.18 10.47
CA PHE A 21 15.02 -17.72 10.06
C PHE A 21 15.24 -16.41 9.29
N ALA A 22 15.12 -16.48 7.98
CA ALA A 22 15.12 -15.29 7.12
C ALA A 22 13.98 -14.40 7.57
N GLN A 23 14.29 -13.29 8.24
CA GLN A 23 13.34 -12.31 8.71
C GLN A 23 12.70 -11.69 7.46
N GLN A 24 11.43 -12.00 7.17
CA GLN A 24 10.71 -11.39 6.06
C GLN A 24 10.73 -9.88 6.23
N ALA A 25 11.09 -9.16 5.16
CA ALA A 25 11.07 -7.70 5.16
C ALA A 25 9.66 -7.20 5.55
N PRO A 26 9.56 -6.09 6.30
CA PRO A 26 8.26 -5.54 6.69
C PRO A 26 7.39 -5.26 5.46
N SER A 27 6.08 -5.54 5.56
CA SER A 27 5.11 -5.22 4.51
C SER A 27 5.14 -3.72 4.18
N LEU A 28 4.70 -3.33 2.98
CA LEU A 28 4.58 -1.92 2.60
C LEU A 28 3.70 -1.16 3.61
N TYR A 29 2.63 -1.77 4.10
CA TYR A 29 1.78 -1.24 5.18
C TYR A 29 2.59 -0.79 6.40
N LYS A 30 3.49 -1.65 6.91
CA LYS A 30 4.33 -1.32 8.06
C LYS A 30 5.33 -0.22 7.74
N ARG A 31 5.92 -0.25 6.54
CA ARG A 31 6.89 0.76 6.10
C ARG A 31 6.26 2.14 5.88
N LEU A 32 4.98 2.18 5.49
CA LEU A 32 4.20 3.41 5.36
C LEU A 32 3.74 3.99 6.71
N GLY A 33 3.91 3.28 7.82
CA GLY A 33 3.52 3.76 9.15
C GLY A 33 2.18 3.22 9.66
N GLY A 34 1.58 2.24 8.97
CA GLY A 34 0.37 1.55 9.42
C GLY A 34 -0.94 2.29 9.11
N TYR A 35 -2.00 1.90 9.82
CA TYR A 35 -3.37 2.35 9.54
C TYR A 35 -3.55 3.87 9.61
N ASP A 36 -3.06 4.50 10.67
CA ASP A 36 -3.25 5.95 10.87
C ASP A 36 -2.54 6.78 9.79
N ALA A 37 -1.36 6.35 9.36
CA ALA A 37 -0.64 7.00 8.28
C ALA A 37 -1.37 6.85 6.93
N ILE A 38 -1.90 5.65 6.63
CA ILE A 38 -2.72 5.41 5.43
C ILE A 38 -4.00 6.24 5.48
N ALA A 39 -4.66 6.33 6.64
CA ALA A 39 -5.85 7.15 6.82
C ALA A 39 -5.56 8.64 6.57
N ALA A 40 -4.47 9.17 7.11
CA ALA A 40 -4.06 10.56 6.91
C ALA A 40 -3.73 10.86 5.44
N VAL A 41 -3.02 9.96 4.76
CA VAL A 41 -2.74 10.05 3.30
C VAL A 41 -4.05 10.02 2.51
N THR A 42 -4.98 9.13 2.85
CA THR A 42 -6.29 9.05 2.21
C THR A 42 -7.08 10.33 2.38
N ASP A 43 -7.08 10.92 3.57
CA ASP A 43 -7.78 12.19 3.85
C ASP A 43 -7.25 13.34 2.99
N ASP A 44 -5.95 13.49 2.88
CA ASP A 44 -5.34 14.54 2.04
C ASP A 44 -5.63 14.29 0.55
N PHE A 45 -5.49 13.05 0.10
CA PHE A 45 -5.75 12.68 -1.30
C PHE A 45 -7.20 12.95 -1.71
N LEU A 46 -8.18 12.48 -0.93
CA LEU A 46 -9.59 12.74 -1.19
C LEU A 46 -9.94 14.22 -1.06
N GLY A 47 -9.28 14.94 -0.13
CA GLY A 47 -9.40 16.39 -0.01
C GLY A 47 -8.96 17.11 -1.28
N ARG A 48 -7.84 16.71 -1.89
CA ARG A 48 -7.37 17.26 -3.18
C ARG A 48 -8.38 16.99 -4.29
N LEU A 49 -8.78 15.72 -4.48
CA LEU A 49 -9.75 15.36 -5.50
C LEU A 49 -11.07 16.11 -5.37
N SER A 50 -11.58 16.27 -4.14
CA SER A 50 -12.87 16.97 -3.92
C SER A 50 -12.82 18.46 -4.16
N THR A 51 -11.64 19.09 -4.06
CA THR A 51 -11.43 20.52 -4.29
C THR A 51 -10.94 20.87 -5.68
N ASP A 52 -10.46 19.89 -6.44
CA ASP A 52 -10.06 20.08 -7.84
C ASP A 52 -11.32 20.15 -8.72
N THR A 53 -11.43 21.22 -9.50
CA THR A 53 -12.56 21.46 -10.41
C THR A 53 -12.73 20.38 -11.46
N GLN A 54 -11.66 19.68 -11.84
CA GLN A 54 -11.68 18.56 -12.78
C GLN A 54 -12.54 17.40 -12.25
N PHE A 55 -12.53 17.19 -10.93
CA PHE A 55 -13.22 16.07 -10.28
C PHE A 55 -14.57 16.45 -9.67
N SER A 56 -14.95 17.73 -9.69
CA SER A 56 -16.18 18.23 -9.05
C SER A 56 -17.43 17.44 -9.46
N ARG A 57 -17.51 16.98 -10.73
CA ARG A 57 -18.62 16.17 -11.24
C ARG A 57 -18.76 14.81 -10.56
N PHE A 58 -17.70 14.29 -9.97
CA PHE A 58 -17.70 12.98 -9.29
C PHE A 58 -18.06 13.09 -7.81
N PHE A 59 -17.91 14.28 -7.22
CA PHE A 59 -18.17 14.52 -5.80
C PHE A 59 -19.48 15.27 -5.55
N GLY A 60 -20.08 15.83 -6.60
CA GLY A 60 -21.36 16.57 -6.48
C GLY A 60 -22.52 15.66 -6.08
N GLY A 61 -23.37 16.16 -5.17
CA GLY A 61 -24.60 15.45 -4.77
C GLY A 61 -24.45 14.31 -3.77
N HIS A 62 -23.23 14.04 -3.29
CA HIS A 62 -23.01 13.05 -2.26
C HIS A 62 -23.31 13.60 -0.86
N SER A 63 -24.00 12.77 -0.03
CA SER A 63 -24.20 13.11 1.40
C SER A 63 -22.87 12.97 2.17
N ALA A 64 -22.81 13.63 3.34
CA ALA A 64 -21.67 13.51 4.23
C ALA A 64 -21.39 12.06 4.62
N ASP A 65 -22.42 11.23 4.78
CA ASP A 65 -22.25 9.82 5.11
C ASP A 65 -21.73 8.99 3.94
N SER A 66 -22.15 9.31 2.70
CA SER A 66 -21.56 8.69 1.50
C SER A 66 -20.08 8.99 1.37
N ILE A 67 -19.66 10.22 1.67
CA ILE A 67 -18.23 10.61 1.65
C ILE A 67 -17.45 9.88 2.74
N LYS A 68 -18.00 9.74 3.94
CA LYS A 68 -17.38 8.95 5.02
C LYS A 68 -17.20 7.48 4.63
N GLN A 69 -18.22 6.89 3.99
CA GLN A 69 -18.14 5.52 3.48
C GLN A 69 -17.07 5.37 2.40
N LEU A 70 -17.04 6.29 1.43
CA LEU A 70 -16.00 6.32 0.39
C LEU A 70 -14.61 6.37 1.03
N ARG A 71 -14.39 7.30 1.95
CA ARG A 71 -13.14 7.41 2.69
C ARG A 71 -12.74 6.08 3.35
N GLN A 72 -13.67 5.44 4.07
CA GLN A 72 -13.37 4.19 4.75
C GLN A 72 -13.01 3.08 3.77
N HIS A 73 -13.73 2.97 2.65
CA HIS A 73 -13.41 1.99 1.62
C HIS A 73 -12.01 2.22 1.02
N VAL A 74 -11.63 3.45 0.77
CA VAL A 74 -10.28 3.75 0.24
C VAL A 74 -9.19 3.42 1.26
N VAL A 75 -9.39 3.75 2.55
CA VAL A 75 -8.46 3.37 3.63
C VAL A 75 -8.30 1.85 3.72
N ASP A 76 -9.41 1.12 3.75
CA ASP A 76 -9.39 -0.34 3.86
C ASP A 76 -8.75 -1.01 2.64
N GLN A 77 -9.01 -0.47 1.44
CA GLN A 77 -8.40 -0.94 0.21
C GLN A 77 -6.88 -0.75 0.21
N LEU A 78 -6.41 0.44 0.55
CA LEU A 78 -4.96 0.73 0.62
C LEU A 78 -4.29 -0.08 1.72
N CYS A 79 -4.92 -0.18 2.89
CA CYS A 79 -4.42 -1.00 3.99
C CYS A 79 -4.27 -2.47 3.57
N ALA A 80 -5.31 -3.07 2.99
CA ALA A 80 -5.27 -4.46 2.52
C ALA A 80 -4.23 -4.66 1.40
N ALA A 81 -4.23 -3.77 0.40
CA ALA A 81 -3.34 -3.88 -0.76
C ALA A 81 -1.85 -3.71 -0.41
N THR A 82 -1.53 -3.01 0.69
CA THR A 82 -0.16 -2.83 1.17
C THR A 82 0.29 -3.91 2.18
N GLY A 83 -0.55 -4.92 2.42
CA GLY A 83 -0.25 -6.04 3.33
C GLY A 83 -0.54 -5.72 4.80
N GLY A 84 -1.53 -4.85 5.05
CA GLY A 84 -2.11 -4.60 6.37
C GLY A 84 -3.22 -5.59 6.74
N PRO A 85 -3.77 -5.49 7.96
CA PRO A 85 -4.76 -6.43 8.48
C PRO A 85 -6.21 -6.12 8.07
N CYS A 86 -6.44 -5.07 7.25
CA CYS A 86 -7.78 -4.64 6.88
C CYS A 86 -8.41 -5.60 5.86
N VAL A 87 -9.74 -5.58 5.82
CA VAL A 87 -10.52 -6.29 4.81
C VAL A 87 -11.30 -5.27 3.99
N TYR A 88 -11.02 -5.23 2.70
CA TYR A 88 -11.78 -4.38 1.78
C TYR A 88 -13.17 -4.98 1.52
N THR A 89 -14.19 -4.27 1.91
CA THR A 89 -15.60 -4.69 1.76
C THR A 89 -16.35 -3.90 0.70
N GLY A 90 -15.65 -3.00 0.00
CA GLY A 90 -16.23 -2.21 -1.09
C GLY A 90 -16.44 -3.01 -2.37
N ARG A 91 -17.04 -2.35 -3.37
CA ARG A 91 -17.23 -2.93 -4.70
C ARG A 91 -15.91 -3.00 -5.47
N PRO A 92 -15.77 -3.95 -6.44
CA PRO A 92 -14.63 -3.94 -7.37
C PRO A 92 -14.49 -2.58 -8.07
N MET A 93 -13.24 -2.18 -8.39
CA MET A 93 -12.97 -0.87 -9.02
C MET A 93 -13.76 -0.67 -10.32
N LYS A 94 -13.83 -1.69 -11.16
CA LYS A 94 -14.61 -1.63 -12.39
C LYS A 94 -16.09 -1.31 -12.14
N THR A 95 -16.67 -1.92 -11.12
CA THR A 95 -18.09 -1.68 -10.76
C THR A 95 -18.28 -0.30 -10.12
N SER A 96 -17.33 0.13 -9.28
CA SER A 96 -17.42 1.41 -8.57
C SER A 96 -17.27 2.62 -9.50
N HIS A 97 -16.55 2.47 -10.61
CA HIS A 97 -16.26 3.54 -11.56
C HIS A 97 -17.04 3.44 -12.86
N ALA A 98 -17.83 2.36 -13.05
CA ALA A 98 -18.62 2.15 -14.26
C ALA A 98 -19.65 3.29 -14.46
N GLY A 99 -19.65 3.86 -15.65
CA GLY A 99 -20.58 4.93 -16.05
C GLY A 99 -20.18 6.33 -15.61
N LEU A 100 -19.04 6.49 -14.89
CA LEU A 100 -18.55 7.82 -14.52
C LEU A 100 -17.87 8.55 -15.67
N GLY A 101 -17.53 7.85 -16.76
CA GLY A 101 -16.88 8.42 -17.93
C GLY A 101 -15.48 8.96 -17.62
N ILE A 102 -14.75 8.30 -16.71
CA ILE A 102 -13.39 8.67 -16.34
C ILE A 102 -12.46 8.53 -17.55
N THR A 103 -11.73 9.58 -17.85
CA THR A 103 -10.80 9.67 -18.97
C THR A 103 -9.35 9.43 -18.53
N GLU A 104 -8.45 9.19 -19.50
CA GLU A 104 -6.99 9.19 -19.27
C GLU A 104 -6.53 10.47 -18.58
N LYS A 105 -7.08 11.63 -18.99
CA LYS A 105 -6.75 12.92 -18.39
C LYS A 105 -7.15 13.00 -16.91
N ASP A 106 -8.31 12.44 -16.55
CA ASP A 106 -8.76 12.38 -15.15
C ASP A 106 -7.83 11.46 -14.34
N TRP A 107 -7.44 10.33 -14.92
CA TRP A 107 -6.48 9.44 -14.30
C TRP A 107 -5.15 10.12 -14.01
N ASP A 108 -4.56 10.77 -15.01
CA ASP A 108 -3.27 11.44 -14.88
C ASP A 108 -3.32 12.58 -13.83
N ALA A 109 -4.43 13.33 -13.77
CA ALA A 109 -4.64 14.34 -12.75
C ALA A 109 -4.72 13.71 -11.34
N SER A 110 -5.46 12.60 -11.20
CA SER A 110 -5.56 11.90 -9.91
C SER A 110 -4.22 11.34 -9.42
N VAL A 111 -3.41 10.81 -10.34
CA VAL A 111 -2.04 10.34 -10.02
C VAL A 111 -1.17 11.51 -9.58
N LYS A 112 -1.27 12.67 -10.21
CA LYS A 112 -0.55 13.88 -9.80
C LYS A 112 -0.93 14.31 -8.39
N ASP A 113 -2.22 14.27 -8.04
CA ASP A 113 -2.68 14.57 -6.68
C ASP A 113 -2.19 13.56 -5.65
N LEU A 114 -2.18 12.28 -6.01
CA LEU A 114 -1.62 11.23 -5.16
C LEU A 114 -0.12 11.44 -4.91
N VAL A 115 0.66 11.75 -5.95
CA VAL A 115 2.09 12.07 -5.82
C VAL A 115 2.29 13.26 -4.89
N ALA A 116 1.53 14.33 -5.07
CA ALA A 116 1.62 15.51 -4.22
C ALA A 116 1.25 15.21 -2.74
N THR A 117 0.28 14.30 -2.53
CA THR A 117 -0.06 13.82 -1.19
C THR A 117 1.10 13.02 -0.58
N LEU A 118 1.66 12.04 -1.29
CA LEU A 118 2.79 11.23 -0.81
C LEU A 118 4.02 12.10 -0.48
N ASP A 119 4.27 13.14 -1.29
CA ASP A 119 5.34 14.11 -1.04
C ASP A 119 5.08 14.95 0.22
N LYS A 120 3.85 15.41 0.43
CA LYS A 120 3.44 16.13 1.64
C LYS A 120 3.71 15.33 2.92
N PHE A 121 3.46 14.03 2.88
CA PHE A 121 3.73 13.12 4.01
C PHE A 121 5.17 12.60 4.04
N SER A 122 6.05 13.12 3.19
CA SER A 122 7.47 12.74 3.12
C SER A 122 7.66 11.23 2.96
N VAL A 123 6.79 10.56 2.20
CA VAL A 123 6.89 9.13 1.91
C VAL A 123 8.20 8.89 1.14
N PRO A 124 9.08 7.98 1.59
CA PRO A 124 10.35 7.73 0.91
C PRO A 124 10.14 7.25 -0.52
N ALA A 125 11.08 7.55 -1.41
CA ALA A 125 10.96 7.29 -2.85
C ALA A 125 10.59 5.83 -3.17
N LYS A 126 11.21 4.88 -2.49
CA LYS A 126 10.94 3.45 -2.69
C LYS A 126 9.47 3.09 -2.37
N GLU A 127 8.96 3.51 -1.21
CA GLU A 127 7.58 3.27 -0.79
C GLU A 127 6.59 3.98 -1.70
N LYS A 128 6.92 5.20 -2.13
CA LYS A 128 6.12 5.96 -3.10
C LYS A 128 6.01 5.21 -4.43
N ASP A 129 7.11 4.71 -4.98
CA ASP A 129 7.12 3.95 -6.23
C ASP A 129 6.30 2.64 -6.10
N GLU A 130 6.38 1.96 -4.96
CA GLU A 130 5.58 0.76 -4.70
C GLU A 130 4.08 1.08 -4.65
N VAL A 131 3.67 2.18 -4.00
CA VAL A 131 2.28 2.65 -3.97
C VAL A 131 1.79 3.00 -5.37
N LEU A 132 2.55 3.78 -6.14
CA LEU A 132 2.18 4.19 -7.50
C LEU A 132 2.09 2.98 -8.44
N THR A 133 3.00 2.02 -8.32
CA THR A 133 2.93 0.76 -9.08
C THR A 133 1.66 -0.02 -8.76
N MET A 134 1.34 -0.19 -7.49
CA MET A 134 0.12 -0.86 -7.04
C MET A 134 -1.13 -0.16 -7.59
N VAL A 135 -1.23 1.16 -7.45
CA VAL A 135 -2.36 1.95 -7.94
C VAL A 135 -2.48 1.87 -9.46
N SER A 136 -1.37 1.88 -10.20
CA SER A 136 -1.38 1.79 -11.66
C SER A 136 -2.05 0.52 -12.21
N THR A 137 -2.06 -0.57 -11.45
CA THR A 137 -2.74 -1.81 -11.82
C THR A 137 -4.26 -1.65 -11.93
N LEU A 138 -4.82 -0.65 -11.23
CA LEU A 138 -6.25 -0.37 -11.20
C LEU A 138 -6.73 0.46 -12.40
N LYS A 139 -5.81 1.10 -13.15
CA LYS A 139 -6.13 2.00 -14.26
C LYS A 139 -7.11 1.39 -15.25
N LYS A 140 -6.87 0.14 -15.66
CA LYS A 140 -7.69 -0.59 -16.64
C LYS A 140 -9.15 -0.82 -16.19
N ASP A 141 -9.40 -0.78 -14.88
CA ASP A 141 -10.71 -0.97 -14.28
C ASP A 141 -11.40 0.36 -13.95
N ILE A 142 -10.68 1.48 -14.03
CA ILE A 142 -11.15 2.82 -13.66
C ILE A 142 -11.36 3.69 -14.89
N VAL A 143 -10.40 3.69 -15.84
CA VAL A 143 -10.50 4.52 -17.05
C VAL A 143 -11.45 3.88 -18.05
N GLU A 144 -12.47 4.65 -18.47
CA GLU A 144 -13.47 4.20 -19.43
C GLU A 144 -13.28 4.80 -20.83
N LYS A 145 -12.58 5.92 -20.92
CA LYS A 145 -12.40 6.66 -22.17
C LYS A 145 -10.93 7.06 -22.36
N PRO A 146 -10.39 6.95 -23.59
CA PRO A 146 -9.07 7.44 -23.91
C PRO A 146 -8.94 8.96 -23.73
#